data_1bce10c62de130ecf5ada74ff69c7be3
#
_entry.id   1bce10c62de130ecf5ada74ff69c7be3
#
_cell.length_a   1.000
_cell.length_b   1.000
_cell.length_c   1.000
_cell.angle_alpha   90.00
_cell.angle_beta   90.00
_cell.angle_gamma   90.00
#
_symmetry.space_group_name_H-M   'P 1'
#
loop_
_entity.id
_entity.type
_entity.pdbx_description
1 polymer ?
#
loop_
_entity_poly.entity_id
_entity_poly.type
_entity_poly.pdbx_seq_one_letter_code
_entity_poly.pdbx_strand_id
1 'polypeptide(L)'
;YHFEAHTEGIFNLFSVLNTLAKLRFKDYWFETGTPTFLVDLLKMHSYRLPDMTKERVSDDVINSVDSLSTNPIPVIYQSGYLTIKGYDERFKKYLLGFPNKEVEEGFLNFLLPLYTSAGSESPFMVDEFVKDVEAGKPEQFLKRLTAFFASNSYQVAGDAELYFQNALYLVFKIMGFYTQVELPTSEGRMDILVKTSDYIYIIECKLDGSAEEALQQIESKNYAAPFAMDKRTVVKLG
;
A
#
# COMPACT_ATOMS: atom_id res chain seq x y z
N TYR A 1 17.30 -4.06 8.34
CA TYR A 1 17.48 -2.60 8.40
C TYR A 1 18.85 -2.22 7.87
N HIS A 2 18.92 -1.18 7.05
CA HIS A 2 20.16 -0.55 6.60
C HIS A 2 20.14 0.91 7.06
N PHE A 3 21.19 1.33 7.76
CA PHE A 3 21.33 2.69 8.29
C PHE A 3 22.30 3.55 7.47
N GLU A 4 23.08 2.90 6.58
CA GLU A 4 23.98 3.56 5.64
C GLU A 4 23.91 2.85 4.28
N ALA A 5 24.33 3.57 3.23
CA ALA A 5 24.53 2.98 1.91
C ALA A 5 25.67 1.93 1.96
N HIS A 6 25.51 0.83 1.22
CA HIS A 6 26.52 -0.23 1.05
C HIS A 6 26.88 -1.02 2.33
N THR A 7 26.08 -0.91 3.41
CA THR A 7 26.29 -1.74 4.60
C THR A 7 25.45 -3.01 4.57
N GLU A 8 25.90 -4.03 5.28
CA GLU A 8 25.08 -5.21 5.51
C GLU A 8 23.85 -4.86 6.35
N GLY A 9 22.71 -5.49 6.03
CA GLY A 9 21.48 -5.31 6.78
C GLY A 9 21.56 -5.96 8.15
N ILE A 10 20.96 -5.32 9.15
CA ILE A 10 20.84 -5.87 10.49
C ILE A 10 19.39 -6.19 10.83
N PHE A 11 19.19 -7.25 11.63
CA PHE A 11 17.87 -7.61 12.12
C PHE A 11 17.46 -6.69 13.29
N ASN A 12 16.14 -6.52 13.46
CA ASN A 12 15.62 -5.91 14.67
C ASN A 12 15.84 -6.82 15.87
N LEU A 13 16.61 -6.35 16.85
CA LEU A 13 17.00 -7.14 18.00
C LEU A 13 15.79 -7.60 18.84
N PHE A 14 14.78 -6.76 19.01
CA PHE A 14 13.57 -7.09 19.77
C PHE A 14 12.80 -8.25 19.11
N SER A 15 12.59 -8.20 17.80
CA SER A 15 11.91 -9.28 17.04
C SER A 15 12.70 -10.57 17.10
N VAL A 16 14.04 -10.52 16.95
CA VAL A 16 14.91 -11.70 17.05
C VAL A 16 14.85 -12.34 18.43
N LEU A 17 15.02 -11.56 19.49
CA LEU A 17 14.99 -12.06 20.86
C LEU A 17 13.63 -12.69 21.22
N ASN A 18 12.51 -12.06 20.83
CA ASN A 18 11.19 -12.63 21.06
C ASN A 18 10.96 -13.92 20.27
N THR A 19 11.40 -13.97 19.01
CA THR A 19 11.31 -15.19 18.18
C THR A 19 12.07 -16.35 18.83
N LEU A 20 13.30 -16.09 19.29
CA LEU A 20 14.13 -17.10 19.95
C LEU A 20 13.55 -17.52 21.31
N ALA A 21 13.06 -16.59 22.11
CA ALA A 21 12.49 -16.86 23.42
C ALA A 21 11.18 -17.67 23.34
N LYS A 22 10.31 -17.32 22.35
CA LYS A 22 8.98 -17.91 22.22
C LYS A 22 8.93 -19.07 21.20
N LEU A 23 10.03 -19.32 20.47
CA LEU A 23 10.16 -20.32 19.39
C LEU A 23 9.02 -20.21 18.38
N ARG A 24 8.58 -18.98 18.09
CA ARG A 24 7.46 -18.69 17.21
C ARG A 24 7.73 -17.41 16.43
N PHE A 25 7.52 -17.46 15.10
CA PHE A 25 7.48 -16.27 14.26
C PHE A 25 6.16 -15.53 14.45
N LYS A 26 6.22 -14.25 14.78
CA LYS A 26 5.09 -13.35 14.95
C LYS A 26 5.54 -11.90 14.71
N ASP A 27 4.60 -11.00 14.46
CA ASP A 27 4.82 -9.57 14.26
C ASP A 27 5.13 -8.85 15.57
N TYR A 28 6.28 -9.14 16.16
CA TYR A 28 6.69 -8.58 17.45
C TYR A 28 7.00 -7.09 17.40
N TRP A 29 7.37 -6.59 16.22
CA TRP A 29 7.77 -5.20 16.06
C TRP A 29 6.64 -4.23 16.45
N PHE A 30 5.39 -4.54 16.10
CA PHE A 30 4.21 -3.74 16.40
C PHE A 30 3.68 -3.87 17.84
N GLU A 31 4.18 -4.84 18.62
CA GLU A 31 3.81 -4.97 20.04
C GLU A 31 4.32 -3.79 20.89
N THR A 32 5.29 -3.00 20.41
CA THR A 32 5.97 -1.96 21.18
C THR A 32 5.36 -0.57 21.07
N GLY A 33 4.35 -0.36 20.24
CA GLY A 33 3.65 0.92 20.14
C GLY A 33 2.90 1.12 18.83
N THR A 34 1.75 1.77 18.91
CA THR A 34 0.98 2.21 17.76
C THR A 34 1.45 3.59 17.30
N PRO A 35 1.77 3.77 16.01
CA PRO A 35 2.31 5.03 15.50
C PRO A 35 1.22 6.08 15.22
N THR A 36 0.32 6.32 16.18
CA THR A 36 -0.84 7.22 15.97
C THR A 36 -0.41 8.60 15.46
N PHE A 37 0.71 9.11 15.97
CA PHE A 37 1.26 10.40 15.53
C PHE A 37 1.67 10.41 14.04
N LEU A 38 2.09 9.26 13.48
CA LEU A 38 2.44 9.17 12.05
C LEU A 38 1.21 9.34 11.15
N VAL A 39 0.06 8.88 11.62
CA VAL A 39 -1.20 9.04 10.89
C VAL A 39 -1.60 10.50 10.82
N ASP A 40 -1.54 11.18 11.96
CA ASP A 40 -1.84 12.60 12.02
C ASP A 40 -0.90 13.38 11.11
N LEU A 41 0.38 12.98 11.10
CA LEU A 41 1.39 13.57 10.22
C LEU A 41 1.07 13.32 8.73
N LEU A 42 0.73 12.09 8.34
CA LEU A 42 0.36 11.75 6.97
C LEU A 42 -0.89 12.52 6.51
N LYS A 43 -1.90 12.65 7.39
CA LYS A 43 -3.12 13.40 7.11
C LYS A 43 -2.85 14.91 7.03
N MET A 44 -2.07 15.46 7.96
CA MET A 44 -1.72 16.88 7.98
C MET A 44 -1.03 17.32 6.69
N HIS A 45 -0.18 16.46 6.14
CA HIS A 45 0.57 16.74 4.90
C HIS A 45 -0.15 16.28 3.64
N SER A 46 -1.39 15.77 3.75
CA SER A 46 -2.11 15.18 2.61
C SER A 46 -1.21 14.25 1.80
N TYR A 47 -0.49 13.35 2.50
CA TYR A 47 0.57 12.55 1.91
C TYR A 47 0.00 11.41 1.05
N ARG A 48 0.55 11.25 -0.16
CA ARG A 48 0.19 10.18 -1.09
C ARG A 48 0.96 8.90 -0.74
N LEU A 49 0.29 7.91 -0.14
CA LEU A 49 0.90 6.67 0.32
C LEU A 49 1.69 5.89 -0.76
N PRO A 50 1.26 5.82 -2.04
CA PRO A 50 2.02 5.18 -3.10
C PRO A 50 3.43 5.73 -3.32
N ASP A 51 3.69 6.96 -2.89
CA ASP A 51 4.99 7.61 -3.10
C ASP A 51 5.99 7.30 -1.99
N MET A 52 5.53 6.79 -0.84
CA MET A 52 6.35 6.51 0.34
C MET A 52 7.60 5.67 0.05
N THR A 53 7.50 4.69 -0.86
CA THR A 53 8.61 3.80 -1.23
C THR A 53 9.28 4.18 -2.56
N LYS A 54 8.90 5.31 -3.13
CA LYS A 54 9.46 5.83 -4.40
C LYS A 54 10.29 7.08 -4.21
N GLU A 55 10.13 7.74 -3.08
CA GLU A 55 10.86 8.98 -2.81
C GLU A 55 12.36 8.73 -2.73
N ARG A 56 13.09 9.67 -3.33
CA ARG A 56 14.53 9.76 -3.26
C ARG A 56 14.89 10.96 -2.40
N VAL A 57 15.45 10.72 -1.24
CA VAL A 57 15.75 11.73 -0.24
C VAL A 57 17.25 11.98 -0.12
N SER A 58 17.64 13.24 0.11
CA SER A 58 19.03 13.59 0.40
C SER A 58 19.37 13.33 1.87
N ASP A 59 20.65 13.35 2.19
CA ASP A 59 21.16 13.18 3.56
C ASP A 59 20.57 14.21 4.53
N ASP A 60 20.48 15.46 4.10
CA ASP A 60 19.90 16.56 4.89
C ASP A 60 18.44 16.29 5.25
N VAL A 61 17.67 15.68 4.35
CA VAL A 61 16.25 15.34 4.58
C VAL A 61 16.13 14.19 5.56
N ILE A 62 16.92 13.13 5.41
CA ILE A 62 16.88 11.96 6.32
C ILE A 62 17.21 12.35 7.76
N ASN A 63 18.19 13.24 7.93
CA ASN A 63 18.70 13.65 9.23
C ASN A 63 17.96 14.85 9.85
N SER A 64 16.99 15.44 9.12
CA SER A 64 16.25 16.58 9.63
C SER A 64 15.24 16.16 10.70
N VAL A 65 15.50 16.55 11.95
CA VAL A 65 14.59 16.34 13.09
C VAL A 65 13.51 17.43 13.14
N ASP A 66 13.78 18.59 12.59
CA ASP A 66 12.89 19.78 12.62
C ASP A 66 11.82 19.78 11.52
N SER A 67 11.76 18.74 10.70
CA SER A 67 10.87 18.69 9.52
C SER A 67 9.44 18.23 9.83
N LEU A 68 8.97 18.36 11.05
CA LEU A 68 7.54 18.23 11.39
C LEU A 68 6.64 19.13 10.51
N SER A 69 7.25 20.07 9.78
CA SER A 69 6.52 21.10 9.05
C SER A 69 6.18 20.79 7.58
N THR A 70 6.86 19.88 6.88
CA THR A 70 6.67 19.77 5.42
C THR A 70 6.73 18.37 4.82
N ASN A 71 7.42 17.40 5.41
CA ASN A 71 7.58 16.05 4.85
C ASN A 71 7.52 14.98 5.96
N PRO A 72 6.62 14.00 5.91
CA PRO A 72 6.53 12.93 6.92
C PRO A 72 7.64 11.88 6.81
N ILE A 73 8.34 11.78 5.68
CA ILE A 73 9.30 10.70 5.38
C ILE A 73 10.46 10.61 6.38
N PRO A 74 11.11 11.70 6.82
CA PRO A 74 12.17 11.61 7.83
C PRO A 74 11.70 10.99 9.14
N VAL A 75 10.51 11.36 9.60
CA VAL A 75 9.93 10.83 10.84
C VAL A 75 9.59 9.36 10.70
N ILE A 76 9.02 8.94 9.55
CA ILE A 76 8.69 7.55 9.25
C ILE A 76 9.98 6.70 9.18
N TYR A 77 11.05 7.23 8.57
CA TYR A 77 12.35 6.56 8.50
C TYR A 77 12.99 6.45 9.91
N GLN A 78 13.08 7.53 10.66
CA GLN A 78 13.68 7.54 12.02
C GLN A 78 12.89 6.68 13.00
N SER A 79 11.59 6.53 12.79
CA SER A 79 10.73 5.62 13.57
C SER A 79 10.89 4.14 13.17
N GLY A 80 11.74 3.82 12.17
CA GLY A 80 12.05 2.46 11.75
C GLY A 80 11.01 1.81 10.83
N TYR A 81 10.01 2.55 10.31
CA TYR A 81 9.08 2.03 9.32
C TYR A 81 9.67 1.96 7.92
N LEU A 82 10.63 2.83 7.64
CA LEU A 82 11.42 2.78 6.41
C LEU A 82 12.89 2.51 6.72
N THR A 83 13.59 2.02 5.72
CA THR A 83 15.05 1.77 5.74
C THR A 83 15.64 2.12 4.39
N ILE A 84 16.96 2.29 4.32
CA ILE A 84 17.67 2.52 3.07
C ILE A 84 17.66 1.22 2.25
N LYS A 85 17.16 1.29 1.01
CA LYS A 85 17.14 0.20 0.02
C LYS A 85 18.19 0.38 -1.08
N GLY A 86 18.68 1.59 -1.27
CA GLY A 86 19.68 1.90 -2.25
C GLY A 86 20.16 3.34 -2.14
N TYR A 87 21.24 3.64 -2.86
CA TYR A 87 21.83 4.96 -2.95
C TYR A 87 22.18 5.30 -4.39
N ASP A 88 21.78 6.48 -4.82
CA ASP A 88 22.13 7.02 -6.13
C ASP A 88 23.37 7.92 -5.97
N GLU A 89 24.53 7.39 -6.36
CA GLU A 89 25.82 8.08 -6.28
C GLU A 89 25.86 9.39 -7.07
N ARG A 90 25.17 9.42 -8.22
CA ARG A 90 25.16 10.58 -9.10
C ARG A 90 24.42 11.76 -8.50
N PHE A 91 23.26 11.49 -7.89
CA PHE A 91 22.38 12.50 -7.33
C PHE A 91 22.49 12.62 -5.79
N LYS A 92 23.32 11.79 -5.17
CA LYS A 92 23.52 11.71 -3.72
C LYS A 92 22.19 11.60 -2.97
N LYS A 93 21.36 10.62 -3.41
CA LYS A 93 20.02 10.40 -2.84
C LYS A 93 19.83 8.95 -2.42
N TYR A 94 19.21 8.77 -1.27
CA TYR A 94 18.79 7.47 -0.76
C TYR A 94 17.44 7.08 -1.34
N LEU A 95 17.28 5.82 -1.73
CA LEU A 95 16.01 5.18 -2.00
C LEU A 95 15.55 4.51 -0.70
N LEU A 96 14.36 4.86 -0.23
CA LEU A 96 13.76 4.27 0.98
C LEU A 96 12.73 3.21 0.63
N GLY A 97 12.50 2.29 1.57
CA GLY A 97 11.46 1.27 1.48
C GLY A 97 11.28 0.55 2.81
N PHE A 98 10.24 -0.26 2.93
CA PHE A 98 10.01 -1.04 4.14
C PHE A 98 11.16 -2.01 4.41
N PRO A 99 11.60 -2.18 5.66
CA PRO A 99 12.73 -3.05 5.98
C PRO A 99 12.45 -4.52 5.63
N ASN A 100 11.26 -4.99 5.91
CA ASN A 100 10.81 -6.35 5.66
C ASN A 100 9.27 -6.41 5.55
N LYS A 101 8.75 -7.60 5.22
CA LYS A 101 7.31 -7.84 5.06
C LYS A 101 6.53 -7.62 6.36
N GLU A 102 7.06 -7.99 7.51
CA GLU A 102 6.44 -7.80 8.83
C GLU A 102 6.09 -6.31 9.06
N VAL A 103 7.07 -5.43 8.84
CA VAL A 103 6.88 -3.98 9.05
C VAL A 103 5.94 -3.39 7.99
N GLU A 104 6.07 -3.80 6.73
CA GLU A 104 5.16 -3.36 5.66
C GLU A 104 3.72 -3.75 5.96
N GLU A 105 3.47 -5.02 6.20
CA GLU A 105 2.13 -5.56 6.47
C GLU A 105 1.49 -4.92 7.71
N GLY A 106 2.24 -4.86 8.80
CA GLY A 106 1.75 -4.26 10.03
C GLY A 106 1.46 -2.76 9.88
N PHE A 107 2.31 -2.01 9.17
CA PHE A 107 2.08 -0.59 8.94
C PHE A 107 0.85 -0.32 8.06
N LEU A 108 0.68 -1.08 6.97
CA LEU A 108 -0.48 -0.94 6.10
C LEU A 108 -1.78 -1.35 6.80
N ASN A 109 -1.79 -2.45 7.56
CA ASN A 109 -2.92 -2.87 8.36
C ASN A 109 -3.27 -1.85 9.45
N PHE A 110 -2.28 -1.18 10.02
CA PHE A 110 -2.51 -0.09 10.97
C PHE A 110 -3.13 1.14 10.29
N LEU A 111 -2.71 1.48 9.07
CA LEU A 111 -3.24 2.63 8.33
C LEU A 111 -4.67 2.39 7.83
N LEU A 112 -5.02 1.18 7.43
CA LEU A 112 -6.30 0.88 6.77
C LEU A 112 -7.52 1.37 7.56
N PRO A 113 -7.67 1.10 8.89
CA PRO A 113 -8.81 1.59 9.69
C PRO A 113 -8.95 3.12 9.73
N LEU A 114 -7.87 3.84 9.43
CA LEU A 114 -7.82 5.30 9.50
C LEU A 114 -8.23 5.97 8.18
N TYR A 115 -8.21 5.19 7.11
CA TYR A 115 -8.75 5.54 5.80
C TYR A 115 -10.11 4.87 5.55
N THR A 116 -10.74 4.30 6.58
CA THR A 116 -12.03 3.63 6.46
C THR A 116 -12.84 3.87 7.72
N SER A 117 -14.16 3.91 7.60
CA SER A 117 -15.05 3.98 8.78
C SER A 117 -15.32 2.61 9.40
N ALA A 118 -14.80 1.51 8.83
CA ALA A 118 -15.01 0.16 9.33
C ALA A 118 -14.28 -0.15 10.65
N GLY A 119 -13.44 0.77 11.14
CA GLY A 119 -12.76 0.62 12.43
C GLY A 119 -11.89 -0.65 12.51
N SER A 120 -11.99 -1.36 13.63
CA SER A 120 -11.18 -2.58 13.88
C SER A 120 -11.56 -3.79 13.02
N GLU A 121 -12.67 -3.74 12.27
CA GLU A 121 -13.09 -4.82 11.37
C GLU A 121 -12.43 -4.73 9.97
N SER A 122 -11.74 -3.64 9.67
CA SER A 122 -11.13 -3.41 8.35
C SER A 122 -10.17 -4.50 7.86
N PRO A 123 -9.29 -5.09 8.68
CA PRO A 123 -8.42 -6.18 8.24
C PRO A 123 -9.21 -7.43 7.81
N PHE A 124 -10.33 -7.71 8.47
CA PHE A 124 -11.22 -8.82 8.13
C PHE A 124 -11.86 -8.67 6.75
N MET A 125 -12.10 -7.44 6.30
CA MET A 125 -12.67 -7.17 4.98
C MET A 125 -11.70 -7.50 3.84
N VAL A 126 -10.39 -7.37 4.05
CA VAL A 126 -9.40 -7.67 3.00
C VAL A 126 -9.36 -9.16 2.69
N ASP A 127 -9.50 -10.03 3.70
CA ASP A 127 -9.60 -11.48 3.49
C ASP A 127 -10.79 -11.85 2.61
N GLU A 128 -11.92 -11.17 2.78
CA GLU A 128 -13.10 -11.39 1.95
C GLU A 128 -12.90 -10.91 0.51
N PHE A 129 -12.17 -9.81 0.29
CA PHE A 129 -11.78 -9.39 -1.07
C PHE A 129 -10.91 -10.45 -1.75
N VAL A 130 -9.94 -11.02 -1.04
CA VAL A 130 -9.09 -12.09 -1.57
C VAL A 130 -9.93 -13.30 -1.95
N LYS A 131 -10.82 -13.75 -1.06
CA LYS A 131 -11.74 -14.88 -1.32
C LYS A 131 -12.64 -14.65 -2.52
N ASP A 132 -13.16 -13.44 -2.68
CA ASP A 132 -14.02 -13.10 -3.82
C ASP A 132 -13.27 -13.18 -5.16
N VAL A 133 -12.04 -12.65 -5.24
CA VAL A 133 -11.24 -12.72 -6.48
C VAL A 133 -10.71 -14.12 -6.77
N GLU A 134 -10.36 -14.90 -5.75
CA GLU A 134 -9.95 -16.29 -5.91
C GLU A 134 -11.11 -17.20 -6.36
N ALA A 135 -12.32 -16.90 -5.90
CA ALA A 135 -13.54 -17.64 -6.26
C ALA A 135 -14.17 -17.20 -7.60
N GLY A 136 -13.58 -16.23 -8.31
CA GLY A 136 -14.12 -15.74 -9.57
C GLY A 136 -15.43 -14.97 -9.42
N LYS A 137 -15.61 -14.20 -8.34
CA LYS A 137 -16.83 -13.47 -8.01
C LYS A 137 -16.65 -11.93 -8.10
N PRO A 138 -16.41 -11.38 -9.31
CA PRO A 138 -16.13 -9.96 -9.48
C PRO A 138 -17.26 -9.06 -9.00
N GLU A 139 -18.51 -9.46 -9.15
CA GLU A 139 -19.66 -8.68 -8.67
C GLU A 139 -19.71 -8.57 -7.15
N GLN A 140 -19.36 -9.64 -6.44
CA GLN A 140 -19.30 -9.62 -4.97
C GLN A 140 -18.15 -8.74 -4.49
N PHE A 141 -16.98 -8.88 -5.12
CA PHE A 141 -15.82 -8.02 -4.88
C PHE A 141 -16.19 -6.54 -5.05
N LEU A 142 -16.82 -6.15 -6.17
CA LEU A 142 -17.23 -4.76 -6.43
C LEU A 142 -18.28 -4.28 -5.43
N LYS A 143 -19.26 -5.10 -5.07
CA LYS A 143 -20.26 -4.75 -4.04
C LYS A 143 -19.61 -4.49 -2.69
N ARG A 144 -18.65 -5.33 -2.27
CA ARG A 144 -17.90 -5.11 -1.04
C ARG A 144 -17.07 -3.84 -1.09
N LEU A 145 -16.37 -3.61 -2.21
CA LEU A 145 -15.56 -2.42 -2.41
C LEU A 145 -16.42 -1.15 -2.38
N THR A 146 -17.60 -1.18 -3.02
CA THR A 146 -18.56 -0.08 -2.96
C THR A 146 -19.07 0.15 -1.54
N ALA A 147 -19.43 -0.91 -0.81
CA ALA A 147 -19.86 -0.80 0.57
C ALA A 147 -18.75 -0.25 1.49
N PHE A 148 -17.51 -0.68 1.25
CA PHE A 148 -16.34 -0.20 1.96
C PHE A 148 -16.16 1.32 1.77
N PHE A 149 -16.32 1.84 0.57
CA PHE A 149 -16.25 3.28 0.32
C PHE A 149 -17.49 4.04 0.76
N ALA A 150 -18.69 3.49 0.62
CA ALA A 150 -19.94 4.14 1.03
C ALA A 150 -20.04 4.37 2.55
N SER A 151 -19.38 3.53 3.34
CA SER A 151 -19.33 3.69 4.80
C SER A 151 -18.41 4.84 5.24
N ASN A 152 -17.64 5.43 4.34
CA ASN A 152 -16.63 6.45 4.64
C ASN A 152 -17.24 7.85 4.56
N SER A 153 -17.12 8.62 5.64
CA SER A 153 -17.55 10.01 5.67
C SER A 153 -16.49 10.89 5.00
N TYR A 154 -16.70 11.27 3.74
CA TYR A 154 -15.81 12.15 2.94
C TYR A 154 -15.64 13.55 3.54
N GLN A 155 -16.44 13.91 4.52
CA GLN A 155 -16.51 15.28 5.07
C GLN A 155 -15.29 15.67 5.93
N VAL A 156 -14.39 14.74 6.23
CA VAL A 156 -13.25 14.99 7.14
C VAL A 156 -11.93 15.20 6.41
N ALA A 157 -11.81 14.83 5.14
CA ALA A 157 -10.57 14.98 4.37
C ALA A 157 -10.74 16.13 3.36
N GLY A 158 -9.92 17.16 3.47
CA GLY A 158 -9.91 18.31 2.55
C GLY A 158 -9.59 17.97 1.09
N ASP A 159 -9.17 16.73 0.80
CA ASP A 159 -8.89 16.20 -0.53
C ASP A 159 -9.50 14.79 -0.63
N ALA A 160 -10.72 14.71 -1.17
CA ALA A 160 -11.45 13.45 -1.33
C ALA A 160 -10.75 12.51 -2.32
N GLU A 161 -10.11 13.04 -3.37
CA GLU A 161 -9.40 12.26 -4.38
C GLU A 161 -8.22 11.51 -3.75
N LEU A 162 -7.36 12.22 -3.04
CA LEU A 162 -6.21 11.64 -2.36
C LEU A 162 -6.63 10.59 -1.34
N TYR A 163 -7.72 10.83 -0.64
CA TYR A 163 -8.28 9.89 0.32
C TYR A 163 -8.66 8.56 -0.33
N PHE A 164 -9.39 8.61 -1.46
CA PHE A 164 -9.74 7.43 -2.23
C PHE A 164 -8.53 6.69 -2.78
N GLN A 165 -7.57 7.43 -3.34
CA GLN A 165 -6.33 6.84 -3.86
C GLN A 165 -5.57 6.10 -2.77
N ASN A 166 -5.43 6.70 -1.59
CA ASN A 166 -4.75 6.08 -0.46
C ASN A 166 -5.51 4.84 0.05
N ALA A 167 -6.84 4.91 0.17
CA ALA A 167 -7.64 3.78 0.62
C ALA A 167 -7.59 2.59 -0.37
N LEU A 168 -7.72 2.84 -1.66
CA LEU A 168 -7.53 1.82 -2.71
C LEU A 168 -6.13 1.21 -2.66
N TYR A 169 -5.11 2.06 -2.56
CA TYR A 169 -3.73 1.59 -2.44
C TYR A 169 -3.55 0.64 -1.26
N LEU A 170 -4.09 0.99 -0.08
CA LEU A 170 -4.00 0.16 1.12
C LEU A 170 -4.69 -1.20 0.91
N VAL A 171 -5.93 -1.20 0.42
CA VAL A 171 -6.67 -2.44 0.16
C VAL A 171 -5.89 -3.36 -0.76
N PHE A 172 -5.46 -2.87 -1.92
CA PHE A 172 -4.77 -3.73 -2.89
C PHE A 172 -3.35 -4.10 -2.48
N LYS A 173 -2.64 -3.24 -1.75
CA LYS A 173 -1.34 -3.58 -1.18
C LYS A 173 -1.45 -4.69 -0.14
N ILE A 174 -2.44 -4.63 0.75
CA ILE A 174 -2.69 -5.68 1.74
C ILE A 174 -3.14 -6.98 1.06
N MET A 175 -4.03 -6.90 0.06
CA MET A 175 -4.35 -8.07 -0.78
C MET A 175 -3.09 -8.71 -1.39
N GLY A 176 -2.09 -7.91 -1.74
CA GLY A 176 -0.81 -8.35 -2.30
C GLY A 176 0.02 -9.27 -1.39
N PHE A 177 -0.30 -9.38 -0.10
CA PHE A 177 0.33 -10.35 0.80
C PHE A 177 -0.25 -11.77 0.62
N TYR A 178 -1.44 -11.88 0.09
CA TYR A 178 -2.20 -13.13 -0.06
C TYR A 178 -2.32 -13.57 -1.52
N THR A 179 -2.41 -12.63 -2.44
CA THR A 179 -2.50 -12.89 -3.88
C THR A 179 -1.56 -11.97 -4.65
N GLN A 180 -1.33 -12.25 -5.92
CA GLN A 180 -0.41 -11.43 -6.70
C GLN A 180 -1.10 -10.16 -7.18
N VAL A 181 -0.65 -9.00 -6.70
CA VAL A 181 -1.17 -7.68 -7.08
C VAL A 181 -0.06 -6.80 -7.63
N GLU A 182 -0.29 -6.22 -8.81
CA GLU A 182 0.58 -5.24 -9.43
C GLU A 182 -0.16 -3.88 -9.47
N LEU A 183 0.49 -2.84 -8.97
CA LEU A 183 -0.04 -1.48 -8.90
C LEU A 183 0.89 -0.54 -9.69
N PRO A 184 0.80 -0.50 -11.01
CA PRO A 184 1.51 0.51 -11.78
C PRO A 184 0.85 1.88 -11.51
N THR A 185 1.56 2.73 -10.78
CA THR A 185 1.10 4.09 -10.47
C THR A 185 1.67 5.08 -11.46
N SER A 186 0.84 5.60 -12.35
CA SER A 186 1.07 6.84 -13.09
C SER A 186 0.22 7.96 -12.49
N GLU A 187 0.65 9.21 -12.64
CA GLU A 187 -0.11 10.37 -12.13
C GLU A 187 -1.57 10.33 -12.57
N GLY A 188 -2.49 10.37 -11.61
CA GLY A 188 -3.94 10.43 -11.85
C GLY A 188 -4.61 9.14 -12.33
N ARG A 189 -3.93 7.99 -12.34
CA ARG A 189 -4.47 6.69 -12.77
C ARG A 189 -4.05 5.58 -11.83
N MET A 190 -4.98 4.71 -11.51
CA MET A 190 -4.69 3.49 -10.78
C MET A 190 -5.18 2.30 -11.60
N ASP A 191 -4.28 1.79 -12.45
CA ASP A 191 -4.47 0.52 -13.13
C ASP A 191 -4.04 -0.59 -12.16
N ILE A 192 -4.88 -1.57 -11.92
CA ILE A 192 -4.60 -2.63 -10.95
C ILE A 192 -4.69 -3.97 -11.65
N LEU A 193 -3.69 -4.80 -11.45
CA LEU A 193 -3.67 -6.16 -11.96
C LEU A 193 -3.65 -7.14 -10.78
N VAL A 194 -4.69 -7.96 -10.66
CA VAL A 194 -4.76 -9.02 -9.64
C VAL A 194 -4.72 -10.36 -10.34
N LYS A 195 -3.79 -11.23 -9.93
CA LYS A 195 -3.62 -12.57 -10.49
C LYS A 195 -3.82 -13.62 -9.40
N THR A 196 -4.75 -14.52 -9.65
CA THR A 196 -4.99 -15.70 -8.82
C THR A 196 -4.55 -16.99 -9.57
N SER A 197 -4.83 -18.16 -9.04
CA SER A 197 -4.59 -19.43 -9.72
C SER A 197 -5.38 -19.55 -11.04
N ASP A 198 -6.63 -19.06 -11.07
CA ASP A 198 -7.59 -19.31 -12.13
C ASP A 198 -8.04 -18.05 -12.86
N TYR A 199 -7.78 -16.87 -12.31
CA TYR A 199 -8.26 -15.60 -12.83
C TYR A 199 -7.16 -14.55 -12.93
N ILE A 200 -7.34 -13.62 -13.88
CA ILE A 200 -6.56 -12.39 -14.04
C ILE A 200 -7.56 -11.24 -14.10
N TYR A 201 -7.53 -10.36 -13.10
CA TYR A 201 -8.37 -9.17 -13.06
C TYR A 201 -7.56 -7.97 -13.53
N ILE A 202 -8.10 -7.25 -14.51
CA ILE A 202 -7.60 -5.98 -15.00
C ILE A 202 -8.60 -4.93 -14.53
N ILE A 203 -8.19 -4.07 -13.61
CA ILE A 203 -9.08 -3.11 -12.95
C ILE A 203 -8.59 -1.71 -13.29
N GLU A 204 -9.43 -0.90 -13.89
CA GLU A 204 -9.19 0.51 -14.16
C GLU A 204 -10.08 1.35 -13.27
N CYS A 205 -9.49 2.25 -12.46
CA CYS A 205 -10.21 3.13 -11.56
C CYS A 205 -10.18 4.57 -12.07
N LYS A 206 -11.35 5.19 -12.17
CA LYS A 206 -11.49 6.62 -12.50
C LYS A 206 -12.18 7.35 -11.36
N LEU A 207 -11.65 8.51 -11.00
CA LEU A 207 -12.24 9.38 -9.97
C LEU A 207 -13.32 10.28 -10.58
N ASP A 208 -13.00 10.91 -11.72
CA ASP A 208 -13.92 11.73 -12.50
C ASP A 208 -14.22 11.04 -13.83
N GLY A 209 -15.14 10.07 -13.81
CA GLY A 209 -15.49 9.32 -15.01
C GLY A 209 -16.50 8.22 -14.72
N SER A 210 -16.88 7.47 -15.75
CA SER A 210 -17.80 6.35 -15.62
C SER A 210 -17.07 5.01 -15.68
N ALA A 211 -17.72 3.95 -15.19
CA ALA A 211 -17.27 2.57 -15.32
C ALA A 211 -17.12 2.17 -16.80
N GLU A 212 -18.01 2.67 -17.67
CA GLU A 212 -17.97 2.44 -19.10
C GLU A 212 -16.72 3.03 -19.75
N GLU A 213 -16.34 4.25 -19.36
CA GLU A 213 -15.10 4.89 -19.82
C GLU A 213 -13.85 4.15 -19.34
N ALA A 214 -13.88 3.61 -18.12
CA ALA A 214 -12.80 2.79 -17.59
C ALA A 214 -12.67 1.48 -18.40
N LEU A 215 -13.77 0.78 -18.63
CA LEU A 215 -13.79 -0.43 -19.47
C LEU A 215 -13.35 -0.14 -20.90
N GLN A 216 -13.80 0.96 -21.50
CA GLN A 216 -13.39 1.37 -22.85
C GLN A 216 -11.88 1.65 -22.91
N GLN A 217 -11.29 2.18 -21.84
CA GLN A 217 -9.85 2.38 -21.78
C GLN A 217 -9.08 1.06 -21.74
N ILE A 218 -9.54 0.06 -20.96
CA ILE A 218 -8.95 -1.29 -20.94
C ILE A 218 -8.94 -1.89 -22.35
N GLU A 219 -10.06 -1.74 -23.09
CA GLU A 219 -10.18 -2.26 -24.45
C GLU A 219 -9.30 -1.50 -25.44
N SER A 220 -9.39 -0.16 -25.47
CA SER A 220 -8.68 0.67 -26.46
C SER A 220 -7.16 0.57 -26.33
N LYS A 221 -6.66 0.38 -25.11
CA LYS A 221 -5.23 0.18 -24.84
C LYS A 221 -4.80 -1.29 -24.87
N ASN A 222 -5.75 -2.19 -25.10
CA ASN A 222 -5.53 -3.62 -25.20
C ASN A 222 -4.73 -4.20 -24.01
N TYR A 223 -5.08 -3.83 -22.79
CA TYR A 223 -4.39 -4.28 -21.58
C TYR A 223 -4.45 -5.81 -21.37
N ALA A 224 -5.41 -6.49 -22.02
CA ALA A 224 -5.51 -7.94 -21.99
C ALA A 224 -4.54 -8.67 -22.93
N ALA A 225 -3.90 -7.98 -23.88
CA ALA A 225 -3.02 -8.61 -24.88
C ALA A 225 -1.91 -9.49 -24.29
N PRO A 226 -1.21 -9.10 -23.21
CA PRO A 226 -0.17 -9.93 -22.60
C PRO A 226 -0.68 -11.29 -22.10
N PHE A 227 -1.99 -11.41 -21.86
CA PHE A 227 -2.64 -12.60 -21.31
C PHE A 227 -3.40 -13.43 -22.36
N ALA A 228 -3.28 -13.11 -23.64
CA ALA A 228 -4.02 -13.81 -24.72
C ALA A 228 -3.72 -15.32 -24.79
N MET A 229 -2.54 -15.76 -24.34
CA MET A 229 -2.11 -17.16 -24.30
C MET A 229 -2.15 -17.75 -22.88
N ASP A 230 -2.61 -16.98 -21.88
CA ASP A 230 -2.74 -17.47 -20.51
C ASP A 230 -4.00 -18.35 -20.39
N LYS A 231 -3.89 -19.42 -19.60
CA LYS A 231 -5.00 -20.36 -19.41
C LYS A 231 -6.05 -19.85 -18.42
N ARG A 232 -5.73 -18.81 -17.66
CA ARG A 232 -6.61 -18.21 -16.68
C ARG A 232 -7.69 -17.36 -17.35
N THR A 233 -8.82 -17.24 -16.69
CA THR A 233 -9.90 -16.36 -17.15
C THR A 233 -9.54 -14.90 -16.91
N VAL A 234 -9.55 -14.09 -17.97
CA VAL A 234 -9.32 -12.64 -17.85
C VAL A 234 -10.65 -11.93 -17.58
N VAL A 235 -10.69 -11.19 -16.48
CA VAL A 235 -11.85 -10.39 -16.03
C VAL A 235 -11.46 -8.92 -16.08
N LYS A 236 -12.29 -8.08 -16.72
CA LYS A 236 -12.10 -6.64 -16.85
C LYS A 236 -13.10 -5.92 -15.98
N LEU A 237 -12.64 -4.98 -15.15
CA LEU A 237 -13.45 -4.20 -14.22
C LEU A 237 -13.16 -2.70 -14.42
N GLY A 238 -14.21 -1.90 -14.49
CA GLY A 238 -14.14 -0.45 -14.53
C GLY A 238 -14.92 0.18 -13.40
#